data_9c03deb79b51dcfdbd9a7f1a4f26b404
#
_entry.id   9c03deb79b51dcfdbd9a7f1a4f26b404
#
_cell.length_a   1.000
_cell.length_b   1.000
_cell.length_c   1.000
_cell.angle_alpha   90.00
_cell.angle_beta   90.00
_cell.angle_gamma   90.00
#
_symmetry.space_group_name_H-M   'P 1'
#
loop_
_entity.id
_entity.type
_entity.pdbx_description
1 polymer ?
#
loop_
_entity_poly.entity_id
_entity_poly.type
_entity_poly.pdbx_seq_one_letter_code
_entity_poly.pdbx_strand_id
1 'polypeptide(L)'
;MDRVVICMKWGTLYGPDYVNVLYSACREYITGDFRFVCLTDDVTGIREEVETFPIPDMGLSAFDWKKGGWPKLSVFARDLYGLEGRALFVDLDTVLCGPMDPLFEVPGDIVVIDSSANWKDPEAGAFPVAMTSVFAFTLGQHPEILEQFQADHVGMVAKYRIEQVYLQGIFPDLAYW
;
A
#
# COMPACT_ATOMS: atom_id res chain seq x y z
N MET A 1 -1.71 -11.99 15.66
CA MET A 1 -0.82 -11.50 14.59
C MET A 1 -0.89 -9.98 14.66
N ASP A 2 0.26 -9.33 14.67
CA ASP A 2 0.30 -7.88 14.76
C ASP A 2 -0.34 -7.24 13.54
N ARG A 3 -1.11 -6.18 13.76
CA ARG A 3 -1.75 -5.41 12.70
C ARG A 3 -1.00 -4.10 12.47
N VAL A 4 -0.69 -3.82 11.22
CA VAL A 4 0.04 -2.61 10.84
C VAL A 4 -0.75 -1.88 9.75
N VAL A 5 -0.99 -0.59 9.93
CA VAL A 5 -1.46 0.28 8.84
C VAL A 5 -0.26 1.05 8.32
N ILE A 6 -0.06 1.05 7.01
CA ILE A 6 1.04 1.76 6.36
C ILE A 6 0.46 2.77 5.38
N CYS A 7 0.90 4.01 5.47
CA CYS A 7 0.70 5.02 4.44
C CYS A 7 2.03 5.58 3.96
N MET A 8 2.01 6.33 2.86
CA MET A 8 3.22 6.90 2.30
C MET A 8 3.00 8.36 1.92
N LYS A 9 3.91 9.23 2.40
CA LYS A 9 3.89 10.67 2.14
C LYS A 9 5.23 11.11 1.60
N TRP A 10 5.26 11.68 0.40
CA TRP A 10 6.47 12.30 -0.16
C TRP A 10 6.16 13.57 -0.92
N GLY A 11 7.17 14.43 -1.02
CA GLY A 11 7.05 15.71 -1.70
C GLY A 11 6.01 16.62 -1.05
N THR A 12 5.32 17.43 -1.86
CA THR A 12 4.47 18.52 -1.36
C THR A 12 3.00 18.42 -1.78
N LEU A 13 2.59 17.33 -2.43
CA LEU A 13 1.20 17.18 -2.91
C LEU A 13 0.24 17.01 -1.71
N TYR A 14 0.63 16.16 -0.77
CA TYR A 14 -0.12 15.92 0.47
C TYR A 14 0.69 16.42 1.66
N GLY A 15 0.09 17.29 2.48
CA GLY A 15 0.68 17.77 3.72
C GLY A 15 0.56 16.75 4.86
N PRO A 16 1.17 17.04 6.04
CA PRO A 16 1.09 16.16 7.21
C PRO A 16 -0.35 15.98 7.72
N ASP A 17 -1.25 16.92 7.43
CA ASP A 17 -2.66 16.83 7.82
C ASP A 17 -3.35 15.59 7.25
N TYR A 18 -2.99 15.16 6.03
CA TYR A 18 -3.52 13.94 5.45
C TYR A 18 -3.14 12.70 6.26
N VAL A 19 -1.88 12.61 6.70
CA VAL A 19 -1.40 11.53 7.58
C VAL A 19 -2.15 11.55 8.91
N ASN A 20 -2.28 12.75 9.51
CA ASN A 20 -2.90 12.93 10.81
C ASN A 20 -4.41 12.61 10.79
N VAL A 21 -5.11 12.96 9.70
CA VAL A 21 -6.52 12.63 9.48
C VAL A 21 -6.69 11.14 9.28
N LEU A 22 -5.86 10.51 8.44
CA LEU A 22 -5.91 9.06 8.20
C LEU A 22 -5.64 8.28 9.50
N TYR A 23 -4.63 8.69 10.28
CA TYR A 23 -4.37 8.10 11.60
C TYR A 23 -5.61 8.18 12.50
N SER A 24 -6.24 9.37 12.59
CA SER A 24 -7.41 9.57 13.43
C SER A 24 -8.58 8.69 12.99
N ALA A 25 -8.80 8.56 11.67
CA ALA A 25 -9.82 7.67 11.12
C ALA A 25 -9.51 6.19 11.42
N CYS A 26 -8.25 5.75 11.29
CA CYS A 26 -7.87 4.39 11.68
C CYS A 26 -8.12 4.12 13.17
N ARG A 27 -7.85 5.10 14.04
CA ARG A 27 -8.16 4.99 15.49
C ARG A 27 -9.65 4.86 15.78
N GLU A 28 -10.51 5.39 14.92
CA GLU A 28 -11.97 5.27 15.03
C GLU A 28 -12.49 3.95 14.49
N TYR A 29 -11.91 3.46 13.37
CA TYR A 29 -12.48 2.34 12.61
C TYR A 29 -11.73 1.01 12.75
N ILE A 30 -10.65 0.96 13.53
CA ILE A 30 -9.92 -0.28 13.86
C ILE A 30 -10.06 -0.57 15.35
N THR A 31 -10.53 -1.77 15.70
CA THR A 31 -10.65 -2.19 17.09
C THR A 31 -9.36 -2.85 17.59
N GLY A 32 -9.03 -2.59 18.87
CA GLY A 32 -7.82 -3.16 19.50
C GLY A 32 -6.52 -2.47 19.07
N ASP A 33 -5.42 -3.17 19.28
CA ASP A 33 -4.08 -2.60 19.03
C ASP A 33 -3.66 -2.76 17.58
N PHE A 34 -3.05 -1.72 17.06
CA PHE A 34 -2.37 -1.71 15.77
C PHE A 34 -1.25 -0.66 15.76
N ARG A 35 -0.27 -0.86 14.91
CA ARG A 35 0.77 0.13 14.62
C ARG A 35 0.34 0.95 13.41
N PHE A 36 0.56 2.26 13.46
CA PHE A 36 0.34 3.14 12.30
C PHE A 36 1.67 3.72 11.85
N VAL A 37 2.06 3.41 10.63
CA VAL A 37 3.36 3.73 10.06
C VAL A 37 3.18 4.66 8.86
N CYS A 38 3.94 5.74 8.82
CA CYS A 38 4.07 6.59 7.65
C CYS A 38 5.48 6.50 7.08
N LEU A 39 5.62 5.98 5.87
CA LEU A 39 6.88 6.07 5.13
C LEU A 39 6.96 7.47 4.49
N THR A 40 8.00 8.27 4.82
CA THR A 40 8.03 9.68 4.42
C THR A 40 9.43 10.22 4.22
N ASP A 41 9.55 11.24 3.38
CA ASP A 41 10.75 12.06 3.18
C ASP A 41 10.80 13.28 4.12
N ASP A 42 9.66 13.62 4.79
CA ASP A 42 9.57 14.77 5.70
C ASP A 42 8.54 14.49 6.81
N VAL A 43 9.02 14.43 8.03
CA VAL A 43 8.22 14.16 9.26
C VAL A 43 7.58 15.40 9.86
N THR A 44 7.87 16.59 9.33
CA THR A 44 7.41 17.87 9.89
C THR A 44 5.88 17.93 9.93
N GLY A 45 5.32 18.16 11.12
CA GLY A 45 3.88 18.30 11.34
C GLY A 45 3.11 16.97 11.44
N ILE A 46 3.76 15.82 11.28
CA ILE A 46 3.16 14.53 11.58
C ILE A 46 3.09 14.34 13.10
N ARG A 47 1.98 13.79 13.59
CA ARG A 47 1.74 13.53 15.01
C ARG A 47 2.76 12.53 15.56
N GLU A 48 3.14 12.70 16.83
CA GLU A 48 4.14 11.85 17.51
C GLU A 48 3.68 10.39 17.71
N GLU A 49 2.37 10.13 17.67
CA GLU A 49 1.83 8.77 17.76
C GLU A 49 1.95 7.96 16.46
N VAL A 50 2.27 8.62 15.35
CA VAL A 50 2.54 7.99 14.06
C VAL A 50 4.01 7.58 14.01
N GLU A 51 4.27 6.31 13.81
CA GLU A 51 5.63 5.83 13.57
C GLU A 51 6.08 6.27 12.18
N THR A 52 7.24 6.91 12.09
CA THR A 52 7.74 7.41 10.80
C THR A 52 9.06 6.76 10.44
N PHE A 53 9.19 6.36 9.18
CA PHE A 53 10.43 5.85 8.61
C PHE A 53 10.68 6.48 7.24
N PRO A 54 11.93 6.56 6.79
CA PRO A 54 12.23 6.96 5.41
C PRO A 54 11.56 6.01 4.41
N ILE A 55 11.20 6.52 3.23
CA ILE A 55 10.81 5.63 2.13
C ILE A 55 12.06 4.88 1.67
N PRO A 56 12.05 3.53 1.58
CA PRO A 56 13.20 2.78 1.10
C PRO A 56 13.66 3.25 -0.29
N ASP A 57 14.97 3.37 -0.48
CA ASP A 57 15.53 3.73 -1.78
C ASP A 57 15.28 2.60 -2.79
N MET A 58 14.67 2.94 -3.89
CA MET A 58 14.35 2.02 -4.98
C MET A 58 15.20 2.24 -6.24
N GLY A 59 16.13 3.18 -6.20
CA GLY A 59 16.95 3.56 -7.37
C GLY A 59 16.17 4.28 -8.47
N LEU A 60 14.97 4.79 -8.18
CA LEU A 60 14.10 5.44 -9.15
C LEU A 60 14.62 6.83 -9.54
N SER A 61 14.43 7.19 -10.82
CA SER A 61 14.65 8.56 -11.26
C SER A 61 13.63 9.51 -10.59
N ALA A 62 13.96 10.80 -10.51
CA ALA A 62 13.03 11.81 -9.97
C ALA A 62 11.69 11.88 -10.75
N PHE A 63 11.70 11.45 -12.02
CA PHE A 63 10.50 11.39 -12.85
C PHE A 63 9.63 10.19 -12.49
N ASP A 64 10.22 9.00 -12.39
CA ASP A 64 9.52 7.75 -12.07
C ASP A 64 9.02 7.76 -10.63
N TRP A 65 9.73 8.45 -9.74
CA TRP A 65 9.31 8.67 -8.36
C TRP A 65 7.94 9.36 -8.26
N LYS A 66 7.64 10.28 -9.18
CA LYS A 66 6.42 11.09 -9.15
C LYS A 66 5.25 10.50 -9.94
N LYS A 67 5.47 9.44 -10.70
CA LYS A 67 4.46 8.84 -11.57
C LYS A 67 4.30 7.37 -11.30
N GLY A 68 3.08 6.88 -11.45
CA GLY A 68 2.79 5.45 -11.48
C GLY A 68 2.78 4.74 -10.12
N GLY A 69 2.95 5.44 -9.00
CA GLY A 69 2.85 4.85 -7.65
C GLY A 69 3.99 3.90 -7.27
N TRP A 70 5.08 3.84 -8.06
CA TRP A 70 6.18 2.89 -7.88
C TRP A 70 6.77 2.82 -6.47
N PRO A 71 6.89 3.92 -5.70
CA PRO A 71 7.39 3.86 -4.32
C PRO A 71 6.61 2.90 -3.42
N LYS A 72 5.33 2.65 -3.70
CA LYS A 72 4.51 1.69 -2.95
C LYS A 72 5.11 0.28 -2.92
N LEU A 73 5.81 -0.13 -4.00
CA LEU A 73 6.44 -1.46 -4.05
C LEU A 73 7.49 -1.66 -2.96
N SER A 74 8.01 -0.58 -2.36
CA SER A 74 8.98 -0.68 -1.27
C SER A 74 8.43 -1.33 -0.01
N VAL A 75 7.09 -1.41 0.16
CA VAL A 75 6.48 -2.11 1.30
C VAL A 75 6.70 -3.63 1.25
N PHE A 76 7.05 -4.17 0.08
CA PHE A 76 7.40 -5.58 -0.11
C PHE A 76 8.87 -5.88 0.19
N ALA A 77 9.62 -4.94 0.79
CA ALA A 77 10.98 -5.22 1.24
C ALA A 77 11.00 -6.43 2.18
N ARG A 78 12.04 -7.28 2.05
CA ARG A 78 12.23 -8.47 2.92
C ARG A 78 12.26 -8.11 4.40
N ASP A 79 12.85 -6.98 4.71
CA ASP A 79 12.84 -6.33 6.02
C ASP A 79 12.43 -4.86 5.83
N LEU A 80 11.23 -4.53 6.25
CA LEU A 80 10.74 -3.17 6.29
C LEU A 80 10.82 -2.64 7.74
N TYR A 81 12.01 -2.20 8.14
CA TYR A 81 12.26 -1.61 9.46
C TYR A 81 11.87 -2.51 10.65
N GLY A 82 12.02 -3.83 10.52
CA GLY A 82 11.63 -4.79 11.55
C GLY A 82 10.11 -4.86 11.80
N LEU A 83 9.29 -4.36 10.88
CA LEU A 83 7.84 -4.50 10.94
C LEU A 83 7.44 -5.93 10.60
N GLU A 84 6.51 -6.48 11.36
CA GLU A 84 6.01 -7.85 11.20
C GLU A 84 4.49 -7.89 11.28
N GLY A 85 3.89 -8.94 10.73
CA GLY A 85 2.45 -9.19 10.84
C GLY A 85 1.66 -8.86 9.57
N ARG A 86 0.34 -8.73 9.72
CA ARG A 86 -0.58 -8.38 8.64
C ARG A 86 -0.66 -6.87 8.48
N ALA A 87 -0.38 -6.38 7.29
CA ALA A 87 -0.42 -4.95 6.99
C ALA A 87 -1.59 -4.59 6.07
N LEU A 88 -2.12 -3.38 6.27
CA LEU A 88 -2.94 -2.65 5.30
C LEU A 88 -2.15 -1.45 4.81
N PHE A 89 -1.89 -1.38 3.53
CA PHE A 89 -1.47 -0.14 2.90
C PHE A 89 -2.71 0.70 2.58
N VAL A 90 -2.67 2.00 2.87
CA VAL A 90 -3.79 2.92 2.62
C VAL A 90 -3.24 4.21 2.01
N ASP A 91 -3.72 4.59 0.82
CA ASP A 91 -3.39 5.87 0.20
C ASP A 91 -3.89 7.05 1.05
N LEU A 92 -3.14 8.15 1.09
CA LEU A 92 -3.45 9.32 1.92
C LEU A 92 -4.75 10.04 1.56
N ASP A 93 -5.22 9.87 0.32
CA ASP A 93 -6.47 10.46 -0.17
C ASP A 93 -7.68 9.52 -0.05
N THR A 94 -7.49 8.41 0.68
CA THR A 94 -8.58 7.48 1.01
C THR A 94 -9.41 8.00 2.18
N VAL A 95 -10.73 7.98 2.04
CA VAL A 95 -11.68 8.34 3.11
C VAL A 95 -12.24 7.06 3.72
N LEU A 96 -11.99 6.86 5.02
CA LEU A 96 -12.53 5.72 5.77
C LEU A 96 -13.94 6.04 6.23
N CYS A 97 -14.90 5.16 5.93
CA CYS A 97 -16.34 5.36 6.23
C CYS A 97 -16.93 4.26 7.11
N GLY A 98 -16.13 3.31 7.56
CA GLY A 98 -16.60 2.18 8.35
C GLY A 98 -15.48 1.29 8.88
N PRO A 99 -15.84 0.18 9.58
CA PRO A 99 -14.88 -0.71 10.21
C PRO A 99 -13.83 -1.25 9.24
N MET A 100 -12.57 -1.17 9.65
CA MET A 100 -11.41 -1.65 8.89
C MET A 100 -10.96 -3.07 9.28
N ASP A 101 -11.43 -3.57 10.42
CA ASP A 101 -11.03 -4.90 10.92
C ASP A 101 -11.23 -6.02 9.90
N PRO A 102 -12.35 -6.09 9.14
CA PRO A 102 -12.57 -7.13 8.15
C PRO A 102 -11.50 -7.16 7.04
N LEU A 103 -10.87 -6.02 6.73
CA LEU A 103 -9.86 -5.95 5.69
C LEU A 103 -8.58 -6.70 6.04
N PHE A 104 -8.26 -6.83 7.35
CA PHE A 104 -7.13 -7.63 7.81
C PHE A 104 -7.42 -9.15 7.77
N GLU A 105 -8.69 -9.54 7.79
CA GLU A 105 -9.12 -10.93 7.99
C GLU A 105 -9.35 -11.69 6.68
N VAL A 106 -9.46 -10.99 5.54
CA VAL A 106 -9.68 -11.64 4.25
C VAL A 106 -8.48 -12.54 3.91
N PRO A 107 -8.74 -13.83 3.59
CA PRO A 107 -7.69 -14.75 3.22
C PRO A 107 -7.04 -14.37 1.90
N GLY A 108 -5.74 -14.59 1.82
CA GLY A 108 -4.90 -14.32 0.66
C GLY A 108 -3.59 -13.67 1.06
N ASP A 109 -2.53 -13.97 0.34
CA ASP A 109 -1.21 -13.41 0.62
C ASP A 109 -1.19 -11.90 0.38
N ILE A 110 -1.76 -11.50 -0.76
CA ILE A 110 -2.01 -10.11 -1.13
C ILE A 110 -3.47 -9.96 -1.55
N VAL A 111 -4.18 -9.05 -0.91
CA VAL A 111 -5.59 -8.75 -1.20
C VAL A 111 -5.71 -7.31 -1.66
N VAL A 112 -6.33 -7.07 -2.79
CA VAL A 112 -6.51 -5.74 -3.39
C VAL A 112 -7.98 -5.45 -3.68
N ILE A 113 -8.31 -4.20 -3.95
CA ILE A 113 -9.67 -3.84 -4.39
C ILE A 113 -9.87 -4.30 -5.84
N ASP A 114 -11.03 -4.94 -6.13
CA ASP A 114 -11.48 -5.14 -7.50
C ASP A 114 -12.15 -3.86 -8.04
N SER A 115 -11.49 -3.18 -8.97
CA SER A 115 -12.03 -2.00 -9.64
C SER A 115 -12.74 -2.30 -10.97
N SER A 116 -12.97 -3.57 -11.28
CA SER A 116 -13.74 -3.98 -12.47
C SER A 116 -15.23 -3.68 -12.33
N ALA A 117 -16.04 -4.07 -13.31
CA ALA A 117 -17.50 -3.93 -13.23
C ALA A 117 -18.13 -4.74 -12.09
N ASN A 118 -17.44 -5.76 -11.54
CA ASN A 118 -17.97 -6.64 -10.49
C ASN A 118 -18.35 -5.90 -9.20
N TRP A 119 -17.71 -4.79 -8.87
CA TRP A 119 -18.08 -4.02 -7.69
C TRP A 119 -19.47 -3.36 -7.80
N LYS A 120 -19.99 -3.17 -9.03
CA LYS A 120 -21.34 -2.66 -9.29
C LYS A 120 -22.35 -3.78 -9.46
N ASP A 121 -21.92 -4.87 -10.07
CA ASP A 121 -22.72 -6.03 -10.39
C ASP A 121 -21.86 -7.30 -10.24
N PRO A 122 -21.94 -8.00 -9.10
CA PRO A 122 -21.16 -9.22 -8.86
C PRO A 122 -21.39 -10.31 -9.89
N GLU A 123 -22.51 -10.28 -10.62
CA GLU A 123 -22.84 -11.25 -11.68
C GLU A 123 -22.29 -10.82 -13.06
N ALA A 124 -21.66 -9.66 -13.16
CA ALA A 124 -21.09 -9.18 -14.42
C ALA A 124 -20.04 -10.14 -14.99
N GLY A 125 -19.39 -10.93 -14.13
CA GLY A 125 -18.36 -11.90 -14.53
C GLY A 125 -17.15 -11.23 -15.21
N ALA A 126 -16.89 -9.97 -14.90
CA ALA A 126 -15.76 -9.23 -15.43
C ALA A 126 -14.43 -9.76 -14.86
N PHE A 127 -13.37 -9.67 -15.65
CA PHE A 127 -12.04 -10.02 -15.15
C PHE A 127 -11.65 -9.01 -14.05
N PRO A 128 -11.18 -9.47 -12.86
CA PRO A 128 -10.80 -8.57 -11.79
C PRO A 128 -9.70 -7.59 -12.23
N VAL A 129 -9.79 -6.34 -11.79
CA VAL A 129 -8.79 -5.31 -12.05
C VAL A 129 -8.25 -4.79 -10.73
N ALA A 130 -6.98 -5.02 -10.48
CA ALA A 130 -6.34 -4.62 -9.23
C ALA A 130 -6.33 -3.10 -9.07
N MET A 131 -6.78 -2.62 -7.90
CA MET A 131 -6.59 -1.26 -7.43
C MET A 131 -5.88 -1.30 -6.08
N THR A 132 -4.78 -0.56 -5.97
CA THR A 132 -3.87 -0.57 -4.82
C THR A 132 -3.99 0.67 -3.93
N SER A 133 -5.12 1.37 -3.98
CA SER A 133 -5.42 2.47 -3.03
C SER A 133 -5.52 1.97 -1.60
N VAL A 134 -6.05 0.75 -1.43
CA VAL A 134 -5.99 -0.04 -0.20
C VAL A 134 -5.64 -1.45 -0.59
N PHE A 135 -4.69 -2.07 0.12
CA PHE A 135 -4.39 -3.49 -0.04
C PHE A 135 -3.83 -4.09 1.24
N ALA A 136 -4.15 -5.37 1.46
CA ALA A 136 -3.65 -6.15 2.58
C ALA A 136 -2.54 -7.10 2.13
N PHE A 137 -1.51 -7.26 2.94
CA PHE A 137 -0.40 -8.20 2.69
C PHE A 137 0.27 -8.60 4.00
N THR A 138 1.10 -9.63 3.97
CA THR A 138 1.91 -10.00 5.12
C THR A 138 3.34 -9.50 4.92
N LEU A 139 3.83 -8.71 5.88
CA LEU A 139 5.17 -8.12 5.83
C LEU A 139 6.25 -9.18 5.67
N GLY A 140 7.19 -8.92 4.76
CA GLY A 140 8.34 -9.80 4.48
C GLY A 140 8.05 -11.06 3.68
N GLN A 141 6.79 -11.36 3.32
CA GLN A 141 6.45 -12.62 2.63
C GLN A 141 6.78 -12.65 1.13
N HIS A 142 6.65 -11.52 0.43
CA HIS A 142 6.81 -11.45 -1.03
C HIS A 142 7.88 -10.45 -1.48
N PRO A 143 9.13 -10.58 -1.01
CA PRO A 143 10.20 -9.66 -1.38
C PRO A 143 10.56 -9.73 -2.86
N GLU A 144 10.24 -10.84 -3.54
CA GLU A 144 10.47 -11.01 -4.98
C GLU A 144 9.74 -9.96 -5.82
N ILE A 145 8.64 -9.39 -5.34
CA ILE A 145 7.90 -8.32 -6.01
C ILE A 145 8.79 -7.08 -6.18
N LEU A 146 9.43 -6.67 -5.08
CA LEU A 146 10.36 -5.55 -5.09
C LEU A 146 11.67 -5.91 -5.80
N GLU A 147 12.23 -7.09 -5.52
CA GLU A 147 13.51 -7.55 -6.08
C GLU A 147 13.46 -7.64 -7.62
N GLN A 148 12.37 -8.16 -8.20
CA GLN A 148 12.19 -8.20 -9.66
C GLN A 148 12.06 -6.80 -10.25
N PHE A 149 11.34 -5.89 -9.57
CA PHE A 149 11.24 -4.52 -10.02
C PHE A 149 12.61 -3.83 -10.02
N GLN A 150 13.38 -3.97 -8.95
CA GLN A 150 14.71 -3.36 -8.82
C GLN A 150 15.72 -3.91 -9.84
N ALA A 151 15.60 -5.18 -10.21
CA ALA A 151 16.49 -5.81 -11.19
C ALA A 151 16.39 -5.17 -12.59
N ASP A 152 15.21 -4.68 -12.99
CA ASP A 152 14.98 -4.00 -14.28
C ASP A 152 13.86 -2.95 -14.17
N HIS A 153 14.02 -1.97 -13.29
CA HIS A 153 12.98 -0.96 -13.07
C HIS A 153 12.64 -0.16 -14.34
N VAL A 154 13.63 0.10 -15.21
CA VAL A 154 13.40 0.84 -16.46
C VAL A 154 12.48 0.04 -17.40
N GLY A 155 12.76 -1.25 -17.58
CA GLY A 155 11.91 -2.12 -18.39
C GLY A 155 10.51 -2.32 -17.77
N MET A 156 10.44 -2.46 -16.44
CA MET A 156 9.16 -2.61 -15.74
C MET A 156 8.28 -1.36 -15.83
N VAL A 157 8.86 -0.17 -15.64
CA VAL A 157 8.15 1.11 -15.81
C VAL A 157 7.66 1.28 -17.25
N ALA A 158 8.48 0.95 -18.24
CA ALA A 158 8.10 1.04 -19.65
C ALA A 158 6.96 0.05 -20.01
N LYS A 159 7.01 -1.15 -19.47
CA LYS A 159 6.03 -2.23 -19.75
C LYS A 159 4.69 -2.01 -19.07
N TYR A 160 4.70 -1.71 -17.76
CA TYR A 160 3.49 -1.72 -16.94
C TYR A 160 2.91 -0.33 -16.67
N ARG A 161 3.72 0.74 -16.76
CA ARG A 161 3.36 2.15 -16.59
C ARG A 161 2.96 2.58 -15.17
N ILE A 162 2.29 1.71 -14.40
CA ILE A 162 1.86 1.96 -13.01
C ILE A 162 2.04 0.68 -12.17
N GLU A 163 2.24 0.84 -10.87
CA GLU A 163 2.59 -0.24 -9.95
C GLU A 163 1.48 -1.29 -9.80
N GLN A 164 0.20 -0.89 -9.81
CA GLN A 164 -0.91 -1.85 -9.67
C GLN A 164 -1.01 -2.80 -10.88
N VAL A 165 -0.72 -2.33 -12.09
CA VAL A 165 -0.69 -3.17 -13.29
C VAL A 165 0.53 -4.10 -13.24
N TYR A 166 1.67 -3.61 -12.73
CA TYR A 166 2.83 -4.44 -12.47
C TYR A 166 2.50 -5.54 -11.46
N LEU A 167 1.95 -5.18 -10.30
CA LEU A 167 1.59 -6.13 -9.25
C LEU A 167 0.66 -7.21 -9.78
N GLN A 168 -0.41 -6.84 -10.48
CA GLN A 168 -1.35 -7.79 -11.09
C GLN A 168 -0.67 -8.67 -12.15
N GLY A 169 0.30 -8.13 -12.88
CA GLY A 169 0.99 -8.84 -13.96
C GLY A 169 2.03 -9.85 -13.48
N ILE A 170 2.60 -9.67 -12.28
CA ILE A 170 3.66 -10.56 -11.76
C ILE A 170 3.19 -11.46 -10.62
N PHE A 171 2.09 -11.13 -9.96
CA PHE A 171 1.52 -11.89 -8.87
C PHE A 171 0.12 -12.38 -9.25
N PRO A 172 0.03 -13.60 -9.87
CA PRO A 172 -1.24 -14.09 -10.40
C PRO A 172 -2.25 -14.50 -9.34
N ASP A 173 -1.80 -14.75 -8.10
CA ASP A 173 -2.62 -15.24 -6.99
C ASP A 173 -3.17 -14.09 -6.12
N LEU A 174 -3.39 -12.90 -6.70
CA LEU A 174 -4.07 -11.81 -6.01
C LEU A 174 -5.46 -12.23 -5.59
N ALA A 175 -5.78 -12.00 -4.31
CA ALA A 175 -7.15 -12.04 -3.83
C ALA A 175 -7.79 -10.64 -3.96
N TYR A 176 -9.10 -10.60 -3.97
CA TYR A 176 -9.87 -9.36 -4.18
C TYR A 176 -10.95 -9.22 -3.11
N TRP A 177 -11.17 -7.97 -2.66
CA TRP A 177 -12.34 -7.59 -1.88
C TRP A 177 -13.54 -7.36 -2.78
#